data_87b6ca4766a6b6a5a574e6bbb4bc664e
#
_entry.id   87b6ca4766a6b6a5a574e6bbb4bc664e
#
_cell.length_a   1.000
_cell.length_b   1.000
_cell.length_c   1.000
_cell.angle_alpha   90.00
_cell.angle_beta   90.00
_cell.angle_gamma   90.00
#
_symmetry.space_group_name_H-M   'P 1'
#
loop_
_entity.id
_entity.type
_entity.pdbx_description
1 polymer ?
#
loop_
_entity_poly.entity_id
_entity_poly.type
_entity_poly.pdbx_seq_one_letter_code
_entity_poly.pdbx_strand_id
1 'polypeptide(L)'
;MPKRKTPADRPGTPIANRNFLAPTGFKFALKRSPAAAFFCNQANIPSLDLGIALQTSYLKDIDVPGDKIQFGDLTLRFLVDEDLFNYMEIQNWIRGLGYPEKLSQLTDLHNAGKITGNFAQTGENIYSDGTLQILSNNLVPKFQVNFADLFPYSLSTITFDATDTDIEYFTAEVSFKYTIYTLSDMRGNTL
;
A
#
# COMPACT_ATOMS: atom_id res chain seq x y z
N MET A 1 5.38 -28.71 42.67
CA MET A 1 5.10 -29.03 41.28
C MET A 1 6.12 -28.30 40.41
N PRO A 2 6.87 -28.96 39.53
CA PRO A 2 7.80 -28.29 38.62
C PRO A 2 7.07 -27.39 37.67
N LYS A 3 7.48 -26.13 37.53
CA LYS A 3 6.92 -25.16 36.61
C LYS A 3 7.08 -25.71 35.17
N ARG A 4 5.99 -25.78 34.41
CA ARG A 4 5.99 -26.18 33.01
C ARG A 4 6.79 -25.16 32.21
N LYS A 5 7.93 -25.60 31.64
CA LYS A 5 8.76 -24.72 30.79
C LYS A 5 7.96 -24.21 29.62
N THR A 6 7.92 -22.90 29.44
CA THR A 6 7.34 -22.26 28.27
C THR A 6 8.13 -22.62 27.00
N PRO A 7 7.54 -22.58 25.79
CA PRO A 7 8.23 -22.91 24.54
C PRO A 7 9.53 -22.11 24.31
N ALA A 8 9.65 -20.91 24.88
CA ALA A 8 10.85 -20.07 24.84
C ALA A 8 12.03 -20.61 25.66
N ASP A 9 11.78 -21.51 26.65
CA ASP A 9 12.81 -22.08 27.51
C ASP A 9 13.46 -23.36 26.99
N ARG A 10 13.16 -23.75 25.74
CA ARG A 10 13.76 -24.95 25.14
C ARG A 10 15.03 -24.56 24.39
N PRO A 11 16.22 -25.05 24.83
CA PRO A 11 17.45 -24.82 24.08
C PRO A 11 17.35 -25.51 22.71
N GLY A 12 17.54 -24.74 21.65
CA GLY A 12 17.60 -25.24 20.27
C GLY A 12 16.50 -24.78 19.30
N THR A 13 15.57 -23.93 19.74
CA THR A 13 14.58 -23.35 18.81
C THR A 13 14.75 -21.83 18.72
N PRO A 14 15.41 -21.30 17.69
CA PRO A 14 15.61 -19.85 17.54
C PRO A 14 14.33 -19.09 17.18
N ILE A 15 13.24 -19.80 16.86
CA ILE A 15 11.99 -19.22 16.37
C ILE A 15 10.93 -19.29 17.47
N ALA A 16 10.57 -18.13 18.01
CA ALA A 16 9.53 -18.01 19.04
C ALA A 16 8.11 -18.26 18.49
N ASN A 17 7.86 -17.93 17.23
CA ASN A 17 6.57 -18.12 16.56
C ASN A 17 6.73 -19.03 15.35
N ARG A 18 6.00 -20.16 15.33
CA ARG A 18 6.02 -21.15 14.24
C ARG A 18 4.82 -21.03 13.31
N ASN A 19 3.94 -20.07 13.52
CA ASN A 19 2.78 -19.86 12.67
C ASN A 19 3.19 -19.04 11.45
N PHE A 20 2.78 -19.50 10.28
CA PHE A 20 2.98 -18.78 9.02
C PHE A 20 1.91 -17.70 8.86
N LEU A 21 2.26 -16.62 8.18
CA LEU A 21 1.34 -15.56 7.84
C LEU A 21 0.38 -16.03 6.74
N ALA A 22 -0.93 -15.84 6.96
CA ALA A 22 -1.92 -16.15 5.93
C ALA A 22 -1.99 -15.02 4.89
N PRO A 23 -1.94 -15.34 3.59
CA PRO A 23 -1.97 -14.32 2.53
C PRO A 23 -3.32 -13.61 2.40
N THR A 24 -4.40 -14.21 2.91
CA THR A 24 -5.77 -13.70 2.80
C THR A 24 -6.18 -12.75 3.93
N GLY A 25 -5.37 -12.67 4.99
CA GLY A 25 -5.69 -11.86 6.17
C GLY A 25 -5.09 -10.46 6.06
N PHE A 26 -5.73 -9.54 5.35
CA PHE A 26 -5.33 -8.14 5.33
C PHE A 26 -6.53 -7.20 5.25
N LYS A 27 -6.32 -5.95 5.62
CA LYS A 27 -7.25 -4.85 5.46
C LYS A 27 -6.47 -3.61 5.06
N PHE A 28 -6.86 -3.01 3.95
CA PHE A 28 -6.28 -1.76 3.50
C PHE A 28 -7.19 -0.59 3.89
N ALA A 29 -6.61 0.53 4.29
CA ALA A 29 -7.30 1.78 4.56
C ALA A 29 -6.57 2.91 3.85
N LEU A 30 -7.30 3.67 3.05
CA LEU A 30 -6.81 4.84 2.34
C LEU A 30 -7.62 6.05 2.81
N LYS A 31 -6.94 7.06 3.31
CA LYS A 31 -7.59 8.23 3.93
C LYS A 31 -8.42 9.03 2.92
N ARG A 32 -7.93 9.15 1.68
CA ARG A 32 -8.57 9.93 0.63
C ARG A 32 -9.69 9.20 -0.09
N SER A 33 -9.54 7.90 -0.31
CA SER A 33 -10.47 7.06 -1.08
C SER A 33 -10.89 5.83 -0.28
N PRO A 34 -11.77 5.99 0.74
CA PRO A 34 -12.20 4.87 1.57
C PRO A 34 -13.04 3.84 0.80
N ALA A 35 -13.74 4.25 -0.26
CA ALA A 35 -14.54 3.34 -1.08
C ALA A 35 -13.66 2.35 -1.85
N ALA A 36 -12.58 2.81 -2.50
CA ALA A 36 -11.64 1.93 -3.18
C ALA A 36 -10.93 1.01 -2.19
N ALA A 37 -10.59 1.50 -1.01
CA ALA A 37 -9.97 0.71 0.05
C ALA A 37 -10.90 -0.39 0.59
N PHE A 38 -12.19 -0.13 0.69
CA PHE A 38 -13.18 -1.10 1.18
C PHE A 38 -13.31 -2.33 0.28
N PHE A 39 -13.28 -2.14 -1.04
CA PHE A 39 -13.38 -3.21 -2.02
C PHE A 39 -12.04 -3.83 -2.43
N CYS A 40 -10.96 -3.51 -1.72
CA CYS A 40 -9.63 -4.03 -2.00
C CYS A 40 -9.56 -5.54 -1.75
N ASN A 41 -9.24 -6.29 -2.81
CA ASN A 41 -9.09 -7.74 -2.76
C ASN A 41 -7.64 -8.22 -2.87
N GLN A 42 -6.72 -7.34 -3.27
CA GLN A 42 -5.29 -7.63 -3.31
C GLN A 42 -4.48 -6.38 -2.99
N ALA A 43 -3.45 -6.55 -2.17
CA ALA A 43 -2.46 -5.53 -1.87
C ALA A 43 -1.08 -6.18 -1.76
N ASN A 44 -0.03 -5.49 -2.15
CA ASN A 44 1.35 -5.93 -1.96
C ASN A 44 2.03 -5.12 -0.86
N ILE A 45 3.06 -5.70 -0.25
CA ILE A 45 4.08 -4.92 0.46
C ILE A 45 5.19 -4.69 -0.56
N PRO A 46 5.53 -3.42 -0.86
CA PRO A 46 6.51 -3.12 -1.89
C PRO A 46 7.90 -3.66 -1.58
N SER A 47 8.67 -3.94 -2.63
CA SER A 47 10.08 -4.32 -2.53
C SER A 47 10.93 -3.18 -1.98
N LEU A 48 12.05 -3.57 -1.39
CA LEU A 48 13.07 -2.66 -0.90
C LEU A 48 14.39 -3.06 -1.53
N ASP A 49 14.95 -2.19 -2.37
CA ASP A 49 16.17 -2.44 -3.10
C ASP A 49 17.26 -1.46 -2.66
N LEU A 50 18.39 -2.00 -2.25
CA LEU A 50 19.59 -1.21 -1.94
C LEU A 50 20.51 -1.23 -3.15
N GLY A 51 20.92 -0.06 -3.63
CA GLY A 51 21.89 0.06 -4.69
C GLY A 51 23.21 -0.63 -4.33
N ILE A 52 23.90 -1.14 -5.34
CA ILE A 52 25.23 -1.76 -5.20
C ILE A 52 26.24 -0.83 -5.85
N ALA A 53 27.33 -0.53 -5.13
CA ALA A 53 28.50 0.14 -5.67
C ALA A 53 29.59 -0.88 -5.95
N LEU A 54 30.27 -0.74 -7.10
CA LEU A 54 31.37 -1.61 -7.48
C LEU A 54 32.70 -0.97 -7.07
N GLN A 55 33.45 -1.64 -6.22
CA GLN A 55 34.83 -1.29 -5.94
C GLN A 55 35.75 -2.13 -6.83
N THR A 56 36.39 -1.49 -7.79
CA THR A 56 37.33 -2.15 -8.70
C THR A 56 38.61 -2.56 -7.98
N SER A 57 39.01 -3.82 -8.15
CA SER A 57 40.26 -4.39 -7.69
C SER A 57 40.99 -5.03 -8.86
N TYR A 58 42.30 -5.23 -8.74
CA TYR A 58 43.14 -5.78 -9.82
C TYR A 58 42.71 -7.15 -10.34
N LEU A 59 42.15 -8.00 -9.48
CA LEU A 59 41.76 -9.39 -9.83
C LEU A 59 40.25 -9.59 -9.95
N LYS A 60 39.42 -8.79 -9.28
CA LYS A 60 37.96 -8.93 -9.24
C LYS A 60 37.33 -7.65 -8.74
N ASP A 61 36.19 -7.27 -9.32
CA ASP A 61 35.35 -6.24 -8.78
C ASP A 61 34.66 -6.75 -7.51
N ILE A 62 34.63 -5.91 -6.49
CA ILE A 62 34.04 -6.22 -5.18
C ILE A 62 32.76 -5.40 -5.05
N ASP A 63 31.65 -6.09 -4.80
CA ASP A 63 30.38 -5.46 -4.52
C ASP A 63 30.38 -4.89 -3.10
N VAL A 64 30.08 -3.60 -2.99
CA VAL A 64 29.90 -2.92 -1.71
C VAL A 64 28.50 -2.35 -1.62
N PRO A 65 27.88 -2.29 -0.42
CA PRO A 65 26.55 -1.71 -0.26
C PRO A 65 26.53 -0.25 -0.73
N GLY A 66 25.54 0.10 -1.53
CA GLY A 66 25.27 1.49 -1.90
C GLY A 66 24.60 2.28 -0.76
N ASP A 67 24.42 3.56 -0.98
CA ASP A 67 23.87 4.52 0.00
C ASP A 67 22.41 4.92 -0.29
N LYS A 68 21.80 4.42 -1.37
CA LYS A 68 20.45 4.79 -1.79
C LYS A 68 19.52 3.60 -1.81
N ILE A 69 18.44 3.73 -1.05
CA ILE A 69 17.35 2.76 -1.01
C ILE A 69 16.29 3.18 -2.03
N GLN A 70 15.84 2.21 -2.83
CA GLN A 70 14.72 2.37 -3.75
C GLN A 70 13.54 1.54 -3.24
N PHE A 71 12.37 2.17 -3.24
CA PHE A 71 11.12 1.52 -2.88
C PHE A 71 10.37 1.12 -4.15
N GLY A 72 9.86 -0.11 -4.17
CA GLY A 72 8.95 -0.58 -5.22
C GLY A 72 7.59 0.11 -5.15
N ASP A 73 6.70 -0.24 -6.06
CA ASP A 73 5.37 0.36 -6.14
C ASP A 73 4.37 -0.38 -5.25
N LEU A 74 3.47 0.39 -4.62
CA LEU A 74 2.31 -0.17 -3.96
C LEU A 74 1.22 -0.39 -5.01
N THR A 75 0.85 -1.65 -5.21
CA THR A 75 -0.22 -2.03 -6.14
C THR A 75 -1.41 -2.55 -5.35
N LEU A 76 -2.57 -2.01 -5.65
CA LEU A 76 -3.85 -2.42 -5.07
C LEU A 76 -4.78 -2.88 -6.18
N ARG A 77 -5.46 -4.00 -5.96
CA ARG A 77 -6.55 -4.45 -6.82
C ARG A 77 -7.85 -4.42 -6.02
N PHE A 78 -8.88 -3.85 -6.60
CA PHE A 78 -10.19 -3.71 -5.98
C PHE A 78 -11.30 -4.08 -6.93
N LEU A 79 -12.43 -4.53 -6.38
CA LEU A 79 -13.65 -4.77 -7.13
C LEU A 79 -14.27 -3.43 -7.49
N VAL A 80 -14.70 -3.31 -8.75
CA VAL A 80 -15.36 -2.11 -9.24
C VAL A 80 -16.82 -2.15 -8.84
N ASP A 81 -17.30 -1.04 -8.29
CA ASP A 81 -18.70 -0.87 -7.89
C ASP A 81 -19.60 -0.69 -9.12
N GLU A 82 -20.89 -1.08 -9.02
CA GLU A 82 -21.87 -0.97 -10.10
C GLU A 82 -22.03 0.48 -10.59
N ASP A 83 -21.93 1.46 -9.69
CA ASP A 83 -22.00 2.89 -9.98
C ASP A 83 -20.65 3.47 -10.44
N LEU A 84 -19.59 2.67 -10.56
CA LEU A 84 -18.21 3.08 -10.88
C LEU A 84 -17.64 4.13 -9.91
N PHE A 85 -18.25 4.33 -8.75
CA PHE A 85 -17.90 5.42 -7.86
C PHE A 85 -16.45 5.31 -7.35
N ASN A 86 -16.03 4.12 -6.94
CA ASN A 86 -14.68 3.88 -6.45
C ASN A 86 -13.61 4.06 -7.55
N TYR A 87 -13.91 3.66 -8.79
CA TYR A 87 -13.04 3.85 -9.93
C TYR A 87 -12.91 5.34 -10.29
N MET A 88 -14.05 6.05 -10.36
CA MET A 88 -14.10 7.49 -10.66
C MET A 88 -13.34 8.33 -9.61
N GLU A 89 -13.39 7.93 -8.35
CA GLU A 89 -12.68 8.63 -7.27
C GLU A 89 -11.17 8.62 -7.51
N ILE A 90 -10.60 7.46 -7.86
CA ILE A 90 -9.19 7.33 -8.22
C ILE A 90 -8.86 8.05 -9.53
N GLN A 91 -9.71 7.91 -10.55
CA GLN A 91 -9.54 8.60 -11.83
C GLN A 91 -9.53 10.12 -11.67
N ASN A 92 -10.47 10.66 -10.89
CA ASN A 92 -10.52 12.10 -10.61
C ASN A 92 -9.30 12.58 -9.85
N TRP A 93 -8.75 11.74 -8.96
CA TRP A 93 -7.52 12.08 -8.27
C TRP A 93 -6.34 12.18 -9.26
N ILE A 94 -6.15 11.18 -10.14
CA ILE A 94 -5.11 11.22 -11.17
C ILE A 94 -5.30 12.41 -12.10
N ARG A 95 -6.53 12.68 -12.56
CA ARG A 95 -6.83 13.84 -13.43
C ARG A 95 -6.56 15.18 -12.72
N GLY A 96 -6.87 15.27 -11.45
CA GLY A 96 -6.58 16.47 -10.68
C GLY A 96 -5.08 16.73 -10.51
N LEU A 97 -4.27 15.66 -10.43
CA LEU A 97 -2.81 15.78 -10.39
C LEU A 97 -2.21 16.17 -11.74
N GLY A 98 -2.76 15.62 -12.85
CA GLY A 98 -2.27 15.85 -14.21
C GLY A 98 -2.91 17.03 -14.93
N TYR A 99 -4.02 17.58 -14.44
CA TYR A 99 -4.82 18.70 -14.99
C TYR A 99 -4.85 18.78 -16.53
N PRO A 100 -5.32 17.72 -17.23
CA PRO A 100 -5.20 17.60 -18.69
C PRO A 100 -5.99 18.66 -19.48
N GLU A 101 -7.03 19.26 -18.90
CA GLU A 101 -7.90 20.20 -19.60
C GLU A 101 -7.70 21.65 -19.09
N LYS A 102 -7.71 21.85 -17.78
CA LYS A 102 -7.65 23.20 -17.17
C LYS A 102 -6.86 23.15 -15.86
N LEU A 103 -6.11 24.21 -15.60
CA LEU A 103 -5.39 24.40 -14.33
C LEU A 103 -6.34 24.45 -13.11
N SER A 104 -7.61 24.80 -13.31
CA SER A 104 -8.62 24.79 -12.25
C SER A 104 -8.84 23.39 -11.66
N GLN A 105 -8.58 22.30 -12.40
CA GLN A 105 -8.73 20.92 -11.91
C GLN A 105 -7.82 20.66 -10.70
N LEU A 106 -6.63 21.23 -10.67
CA LEU A 106 -5.75 21.15 -9.49
C LEU A 106 -6.35 21.90 -8.30
N THR A 107 -6.93 23.08 -8.56
CA THR A 107 -7.61 23.88 -7.51
C THR A 107 -8.83 23.14 -6.97
N ASP A 108 -9.60 22.51 -7.83
CA ASP A 108 -10.77 21.71 -7.46
C ASP A 108 -10.38 20.50 -6.62
N LEU A 109 -9.27 19.83 -6.97
CA LEU A 109 -8.69 18.75 -6.18
C LEU A 109 -8.30 19.20 -4.76
N HIS A 110 -7.67 20.36 -4.66
CA HIS A 110 -7.33 20.97 -3.37
C HIS A 110 -8.57 21.33 -2.55
N ASN A 111 -9.63 21.83 -3.22
CA ASN A 111 -10.86 22.23 -2.54
C ASN A 111 -11.68 21.00 -2.10
N ALA A 112 -11.71 19.93 -2.87
CA ALA A 112 -12.36 18.68 -2.51
C ALA A 112 -11.79 18.08 -1.21
N GLY A 113 -10.49 18.21 -0.97
CA GLY A 113 -9.87 17.82 0.30
C GLY A 113 -10.27 18.70 1.51
N LYS A 114 -10.73 19.94 1.29
CA LYS A 114 -11.19 20.82 2.37
C LYS A 114 -12.59 20.49 2.91
N ILE A 115 -13.43 19.83 2.10
CA ILE A 115 -14.81 19.50 2.50
C ILE A 115 -14.82 18.40 3.56
N THR A 116 -13.78 17.60 3.68
CA THR A 116 -13.71 16.46 4.61
C THR A 116 -13.15 16.82 5.99
N GLY A 117 -13.02 18.09 6.32
CA GLY A 117 -12.75 18.57 7.69
C GLY A 117 -11.28 18.86 8.02
N ASN A 118 -11.05 20.10 8.47
CA ASN A 118 -9.93 20.60 9.29
C ASN A 118 -8.48 20.50 8.77
N PHE A 119 -8.22 20.28 7.50
CA PHE A 119 -6.87 20.34 6.95
C PHE A 119 -6.69 21.59 6.07
N ALA A 120 -6.76 22.73 6.71
CA ALA A 120 -6.33 23.98 6.12
C ALA A 120 -4.86 24.19 6.46
N GLN A 121 -3.95 23.69 5.63
CA GLN A 121 -2.66 24.35 5.40
C GLN A 121 -1.77 23.51 4.49
N THR A 122 -1.29 24.14 3.43
CA THR A 122 -0.07 23.84 2.66
C THR A 122 0.09 22.45 2.02
N GLY A 123 -0.21 22.34 0.72
CA GLY A 123 0.33 21.25 -0.14
C GLY A 123 -0.17 19.83 0.11
N GLU A 124 -0.77 19.58 1.25
CA GLU A 124 -1.11 18.24 1.76
C GLU A 124 -2.32 17.59 1.07
N ASN A 125 -3.07 18.33 0.25
CA ASN A 125 -4.27 17.79 -0.40
C ASN A 125 -3.99 17.00 -1.68
N ILE A 126 -2.74 16.97 -2.14
CA ILE A 126 -2.31 16.22 -3.32
C ILE A 126 -2.03 14.76 -2.94
N TYR A 127 -1.45 14.56 -1.77
CA TYR A 127 -1.06 13.28 -1.21
C TYR A 127 -2.09 12.73 -0.23
N SER A 128 -1.98 11.45 0.05
CA SER A 128 -2.79 10.77 1.07
C SER A 128 -1.93 9.83 1.87
N ASP A 129 -2.41 9.46 3.04
CA ASP A 129 -1.81 8.39 3.83
C ASP A 129 -2.59 7.10 3.63
N GLY A 130 -1.89 5.98 3.63
CA GLY A 130 -2.48 4.66 3.55
C GLY A 130 -1.92 3.73 4.62
N THR A 131 -2.76 2.82 5.09
CA THR A 131 -2.36 1.82 6.07
C THR A 131 -2.82 0.45 5.62
N LEU A 132 -1.88 -0.48 5.50
CA LEU A 132 -2.14 -1.90 5.27
C LEU A 132 -2.02 -2.64 6.60
N GLN A 133 -3.14 -3.10 7.14
CA GLN A 133 -3.20 -3.92 8.34
C GLN A 133 -3.09 -5.40 7.96
N ILE A 134 -2.17 -6.10 8.58
CA ILE A 134 -1.93 -7.53 8.38
C ILE A 134 -2.54 -8.27 9.55
N LEU A 135 -3.43 -9.21 9.24
CA LEU A 135 -4.17 -9.99 10.21
C LEU A 135 -3.45 -11.31 10.48
N SER A 136 -3.57 -11.80 11.70
CA SER A 136 -3.17 -13.16 12.06
C SER A 136 -4.15 -14.20 11.48
N ASN A 137 -3.82 -15.49 11.56
CA ASN A 137 -4.71 -16.58 11.16
C ASN A 137 -6.06 -16.56 11.87
N ASN A 138 -6.17 -15.87 13.00
CA ASN A 138 -7.41 -15.68 13.75
C ASN A 138 -8.11 -14.36 13.39
N LEU A 139 -7.74 -13.73 12.27
CA LEU A 139 -8.26 -12.44 11.79
C LEU A 139 -8.08 -11.27 12.77
N VAL A 140 -7.13 -11.37 13.68
CA VAL A 140 -6.79 -10.28 14.61
C VAL A 140 -5.66 -9.46 14.01
N PRO A 141 -5.78 -8.13 13.94
CA PRO A 141 -4.72 -7.25 13.45
C PRO A 141 -3.45 -7.42 14.30
N LYS A 142 -2.31 -7.65 13.63
CA LYS A 142 -1.04 -7.92 14.29
C LYS A 142 0.01 -6.87 13.95
N PHE A 143 0.11 -6.53 12.69
CA PHE A 143 1.05 -5.55 12.17
C PHE A 143 0.32 -4.57 11.27
N GLN A 144 0.90 -3.40 11.11
CA GLN A 144 0.47 -2.42 10.13
C GLN A 144 1.66 -1.86 9.36
N VAL A 145 1.44 -1.66 8.07
CA VAL A 145 2.36 -0.96 7.18
C VAL A 145 1.74 0.40 6.90
N ASN A 146 2.41 1.44 7.33
CA ASN A 146 1.96 2.82 7.13
C ASN A 146 2.75 3.42 5.97
N PHE A 147 2.03 3.93 4.98
CA PHE A 147 2.58 4.61 3.82
C PHE A 147 2.35 6.10 3.96
N ALA A 148 3.39 6.89 3.77
CA ALA A 148 3.32 8.35 3.79
C ALA A 148 3.35 8.92 2.37
N ASP A 149 2.56 9.97 2.15
CA ASP A 149 2.53 10.74 0.89
C ASP A 149 2.20 9.89 -0.35
N LEU A 150 1.18 9.05 -0.25
CA LEU A 150 0.68 8.25 -1.35
C LEU A 150 0.04 9.12 -2.43
N PHE A 151 0.34 8.81 -3.68
CA PHE A 151 -0.41 9.32 -4.83
C PHE A 151 -0.52 8.27 -5.93
N PRO A 152 -1.65 8.15 -6.61
CA PRO A 152 -1.83 7.22 -7.72
C PRO A 152 -1.16 7.79 -8.97
N TYR A 153 -0.48 6.92 -9.73
CA TYR A 153 0.11 7.30 -11.00
C TYR A 153 -0.38 6.43 -12.17
N SER A 154 -0.93 5.26 -11.88
CA SER A 154 -1.45 4.35 -12.89
C SER A 154 -2.76 3.71 -12.44
N LEU A 155 -3.72 3.60 -13.34
CA LEU A 155 -5.00 2.94 -13.15
C LEU A 155 -5.25 2.02 -14.34
N SER A 156 -5.61 0.77 -14.09
CA SER A 156 -5.85 -0.22 -15.13
C SER A 156 -7.07 0.10 -15.97
N THR A 157 -7.10 -0.48 -17.16
CA THR A 157 -8.27 -0.45 -18.05
C THR A 157 -9.37 -1.37 -17.52
N ILE A 158 -10.63 -1.00 -17.75
CA ILE A 158 -11.79 -1.87 -17.62
C ILE A 158 -12.27 -2.20 -19.02
N THR A 159 -12.37 -3.48 -19.37
CA THR A 159 -12.82 -3.93 -20.67
C THR A 159 -14.21 -4.52 -20.55
N PHE A 160 -15.16 -4.04 -21.37
CA PHE A 160 -16.50 -4.58 -21.45
C PHE A 160 -16.60 -5.47 -22.69
N ASP A 161 -17.03 -6.71 -22.50
CA ASP A 161 -17.28 -7.67 -23.58
C ASP A 161 -18.69 -8.22 -23.44
N ALA A 162 -19.55 -7.91 -24.43
CA ALA A 162 -20.95 -8.36 -24.45
C ALA A 162 -21.09 -9.82 -24.90
N THR A 163 -20.02 -10.44 -25.36
CA THR A 163 -20.01 -11.86 -25.79
C THR A 163 -19.62 -12.83 -24.69
N ASP A 164 -19.19 -12.30 -23.55
CA ASP A 164 -18.79 -13.10 -22.40
C ASP A 164 -20.02 -13.79 -21.78
N THR A 165 -19.92 -15.09 -21.57
CA THR A 165 -21.02 -15.91 -21.03
C THR A 165 -20.89 -16.12 -19.51
N ASP A 166 -19.72 -15.88 -18.95
CA ASP A 166 -19.46 -15.98 -17.52
C ASP A 166 -19.53 -14.60 -16.88
N ILE A 167 -20.36 -14.47 -15.85
CA ILE A 167 -20.49 -13.22 -15.10
C ILE A 167 -19.34 -13.14 -14.10
N GLU A 168 -18.26 -12.45 -14.48
CA GLU A 168 -17.20 -12.08 -13.57
C GLU A 168 -17.33 -10.63 -13.12
N TYR A 169 -16.99 -10.36 -11.87
CA TYR A 169 -16.96 -8.99 -11.37
C TYR A 169 -15.73 -8.26 -11.89
N PHE A 170 -15.93 -7.00 -12.32
CA PHE A 170 -14.83 -6.17 -12.75
C PHE A 170 -13.86 -5.86 -11.61
N THR A 171 -12.59 -6.04 -11.91
CA THR A 171 -11.51 -5.65 -11.02
C THR A 171 -10.68 -4.57 -11.69
N ALA A 172 -10.29 -3.55 -10.92
CA ALA A 172 -9.35 -2.54 -11.34
C ALA A 172 -8.09 -2.60 -10.47
N GLU A 173 -6.97 -2.28 -11.09
CA GLU A 173 -5.68 -2.23 -10.43
C GLU A 173 -5.17 -0.79 -10.45
N VAL A 174 -4.72 -0.31 -9.31
CA VAL A 174 -4.13 1.02 -9.14
C VAL A 174 -2.73 0.88 -8.56
N SER A 175 -1.79 1.62 -9.15
CA SER A 175 -0.42 1.68 -8.64
C SER A 175 -0.16 3.05 -8.03
N PHE A 176 0.43 3.03 -6.84
CA PHE A 176 0.79 4.20 -6.08
C PHE A 176 2.29 4.33 -5.92
N LYS A 177 2.75 5.57 -5.96
CA LYS A 177 4.05 5.99 -5.43
C LYS A 177 3.85 6.61 -4.05
N TYR A 178 4.87 6.57 -3.23
CA TYR A 178 4.87 7.08 -1.86
C TYR A 178 6.31 7.49 -1.48
N THR A 179 6.45 8.29 -0.43
CA THR A 179 7.76 8.74 0.02
C THR A 179 8.48 7.66 0.84
N ILE A 180 7.79 7.07 1.81
CA ILE A 180 8.35 6.05 2.68
C ILE A 180 7.24 5.16 3.23
N TYR A 181 7.56 3.91 3.54
CA TYR A 181 6.69 3.08 4.36
C TYR A 181 7.39 2.64 5.65
N THR A 182 6.61 2.45 6.70
CA THR A 182 7.08 1.98 8.00
C THR A 182 6.24 0.80 8.47
N LEU A 183 6.94 -0.19 9.03
CA LEU A 183 6.30 -1.34 9.68
C LEU A 183 6.15 -1.03 11.17
N SER A 184 4.95 -1.16 11.69
CA SER A 184 4.67 -0.92 13.10
C SER A 184 3.75 -2.00 13.69
N ASP A 185 3.83 -2.17 15.00
CA ASP A 185 2.86 -2.94 15.76
C ASP A 185 1.57 -2.12 15.92
N MET A 186 0.47 -2.76 16.28
CA MET A 186 -0.83 -2.10 16.54
C MET A 186 -0.77 -1.02 17.63
N ARG A 187 0.30 -0.99 18.40
CA ARG A 187 0.58 0.06 19.41
C ARG A 187 1.33 1.27 18.86
N GLY A 188 1.70 1.25 17.57
CA GLY A 188 2.47 2.32 16.93
C GLY A 188 3.98 2.25 17.14
N ASN A 189 4.49 1.19 17.78
CA ASN A 189 5.93 0.99 17.89
C ASN A 189 6.46 0.47 16.54
N THR A 190 7.48 1.11 16.01
CA THR A 190 8.23 0.62 14.84
C THR A 190 8.91 -0.70 15.17
N LEU A 191 8.78 -1.66 14.25
CA LEU A 191 9.40 -2.98 14.36
C LEU A 191 10.85 -2.96 13.88
#